data_b5cb1c4e4a5b32f13558dd22625e82d7
#
_entry.id   b5cb1c4e4a5b32f13558dd22625e82d7
#
_cell.length_a   1.000
_cell.length_b   1.000
_cell.length_c   1.000
_cell.angle_alpha   90.00
_cell.angle_beta   90.00
_cell.angle_gamma   90.00
#
_symmetry.space_group_name_H-M   'P 1'
#
loop_
_entity.id
_entity.type
_entity.pdbx_description
1 polymer ?
#
loop_
_entity_poly.entity_id
_entity_poly.type
_entity_poly.pdbx_seq_one_letter_code
_entity_poly.pdbx_strand_id
1 'polypeptide(L)'
;MVAAGWPISNFMISQRLLHAIDVVSYWAGKAFAWLIVALTFVVSIEVFKRYILNAPTAWIFDLNNMLYGTLFMMCGAYTLSLAGHVRADFVYIYLKPRVQAALDLALYFLFFLPGIVGLIYAGYGYAAESWRIGEHSNVTAEGPPIYHFKTVIPIAGA
;
A
#
# COMPACT_ATOMS: atom_id res chain seq x y z
N MET A 1 -16.13 -27.30 -31.34
CA MET A 1 -14.82 -27.02 -31.96
C MET A 1 -13.87 -26.68 -30.83
N VAL A 2 -13.04 -27.63 -30.43
CA VAL A 2 -12.16 -27.61 -29.27
C VAL A 2 -10.98 -26.67 -29.58
N ALA A 3 -10.85 -25.59 -28.82
CA ALA A 3 -9.73 -24.67 -28.96
C ALA A 3 -8.43 -25.33 -28.53
N ALA A 4 -7.45 -25.22 -29.42
CA ALA A 4 -6.16 -25.87 -29.40
C ALA A 4 -5.34 -25.61 -28.15
N GLY A 5 -4.87 -26.70 -27.51
CA GLY A 5 -3.49 -26.91 -27.06
C GLY A 5 -2.71 -25.84 -26.32
N TRP A 6 -3.25 -25.23 -25.25
CA TRP A 6 -2.38 -24.59 -24.26
C TRP A 6 -1.87 -25.65 -23.29
N PRO A 7 -0.56 -25.76 -23.10
CA PRO A 7 0.00 -26.79 -22.23
C PRO A 7 -0.52 -26.60 -20.81
N ILE A 8 -1.13 -27.63 -20.26
CA ILE A 8 -1.68 -27.69 -18.89
C ILE A 8 -0.63 -27.28 -17.83
N SER A 9 0.66 -27.50 -18.14
CA SER A 9 1.79 -27.08 -17.29
C SER A 9 1.87 -25.57 -17.06
N ASN A 10 1.62 -24.75 -18.09
CA ASN A 10 1.67 -23.29 -17.97
C ASN A 10 0.48 -22.76 -17.17
N PHE A 11 -0.67 -23.42 -17.26
CA PHE A 11 -1.84 -23.08 -16.46
C PHE A 11 -1.60 -23.35 -14.96
N MET A 12 -0.99 -24.47 -14.62
CA MET A 12 -0.67 -24.81 -13.23
C MET A 12 0.42 -23.92 -12.62
N ILE A 13 1.41 -23.52 -13.41
CA ILE A 13 2.46 -22.56 -12.96
C ILE A 13 1.83 -21.20 -12.69
N SER A 14 0.97 -20.71 -13.59
CA SER A 14 0.25 -19.46 -13.40
C SER A 14 -0.62 -19.46 -12.14
N GLN A 15 -1.34 -20.54 -11.87
CA GLN A 15 -2.15 -20.70 -10.65
C GLN A 15 -1.32 -20.70 -9.36
N ARG A 16 -0.15 -21.33 -9.39
CA ARG A 16 0.75 -21.35 -8.22
C ARG A 16 1.36 -19.99 -7.94
N LEU A 17 1.73 -19.24 -8.97
CA LEU A 17 2.25 -17.88 -8.85
C LEU A 17 1.19 -16.93 -8.30
N LEU A 18 -0.02 -16.96 -8.86
CA LEU A 18 -1.13 -16.14 -8.37
C LEU A 18 -1.45 -16.46 -6.91
N HIS A 19 -1.51 -17.74 -6.55
CA HIS A 19 -1.75 -18.14 -5.16
C HIS A 19 -0.62 -17.67 -4.22
N ALA A 20 0.64 -17.72 -4.65
CA ALA A 20 1.76 -17.24 -3.85
C ALA A 20 1.68 -15.71 -3.62
N ILE A 21 1.33 -14.95 -4.66
CA ILE A 21 1.12 -13.50 -4.55
C ILE A 21 -0.02 -13.18 -3.59
N ASP A 22 -1.15 -13.89 -3.71
CA ASP A 22 -2.30 -13.70 -2.81
C ASP A 22 -1.94 -14.01 -1.35
N VAL A 23 -1.21 -15.09 -1.09
CA VAL A 23 -0.75 -15.46 0.25
C VAL A 23 0.18 -14.40 0.82
N VAL A 24 1.14 -13.91 0.04
CA VAL A 24 2.07 -12.85 0.47
C VAL A 24 1.30 -11.56 0.78
N SER A 25 0.41 -11.14 -0.11
CA SER A 25 -0.42 -9.94 0.07
C SER A 25 -1.31 -10.05 1.31
N TYR A 26 -1.92 -11.23 1.55
CA TYR A 26 -2.76 -11.48 2.70
C TYR A 26 -1.99 -11.39 4.02
N TRP A 27 -0.82 -12.05 4.10
CA TRP A 27 -0.01 -12.02 5.33
C TRP A 27 0.63 -10.66 5.56
N ALA A 28 1.10 -9.99 4.49
CA ALA A 28 1.60 -8.63 4.58
C ALA A 28 0.49 -7.69 5.11
N GLY A 29 -0.69 -7.71 4.51
CA GLY A 29 -1.82 -6.90 4.97
C GLY A 29 -2.18 -7.14 6.43
N LYS A 30 -2.23 -8.41 6.88
CA LYS A 30 -2.47 -8.76 8.28
C LYS A 30 -1.38 -8.27 9.22
N ALA A 31 -0.11 -8.42 8.83
CA ALA A 31 1.01 -7.97 9.65
C ALA A 31 0.98 -6.43 9.81
N PHE A 32 0.78 -5.70 8.71
CA PHE A 32 0.73 -4.25 8.75
C PHE A 32 -0.56 -3.70 9.38
N ALA A 33 -1.67 -4.44 9.38
CA ALA A 33 -2.89 -4.06 10.09
C ALA A 33 -2.65 -3.88 11.61
N TRP A 34 -1.68 -4.57 12.21
CA TRP A 34 -1.29 -4.35 13.60
C TRP A 34 -0.73 -2.95 13.89
N LEU A 35 -0.29 -2.23 12.86
CA LEU A 35 0.14 -0.85 13.02
C LEU A 35 -1.00 0.07 13.49
N ILE A 36 -2.27 -0.29 13.23
CA ILE A 36 -3.40 0.50 13.75
C ILE A 36 -3.46 0.42 15.27
N VAL A 37 -3.14 -0.75 15.84
CA VAL A 37 -3.08 -0.94 17.29
C VAL A 37 -1.94 -0.11 17.86
N ALA A 38 -0.75 -0.19 17.25
CA ALA A 38 0.40 0.61 17.65
C ALA A 38 0.09 2.11 17.58
N LEU A 39 -0.52 2.56 16.48
CA LEU A 39 -0.93 3.96 16.29
C LEU A 39 -1.90 4.40 17.40
N THR A 40 -2.89 3.57 17.73
CA THR A 40 -3.87 3.86 18.79
C THR A 40 -3.19 4.03 20.14
N PHE A 41 -2.24 3.16 20.50
CA PHE A 41 -1.48 3.28 21.74
C PHE A 41 -0.61 4.54 21.77
N VAL A 42 0.12 4.81 20.70
CA VAL A 42 0.99 5.98 20.59
C VAL A 42 0.17 7.27 20.76
N VAL A 43 -0.96 7.40 20.06
CA VAL A 43 -1.85 8.56 20.16
C VAL A 43 -2.44 8.67 21.56
N SER A 44 -2.90 7.57 22.17
CA SER A 44 -3.49 7.56 23.51
C SER A 44 -2.48 8.00 24.57
N ILE A 45 -1.25 7.49 24.50
CA ILE A 45 -0.17 7.89 25.42
C ILE A 45 0.17 9.38 25.24
N GLU A 46 0.24 9.87 24.01
CA GLU A 46 0.52 11.28 23.74
C GLU A 46 -0.57 12.20 24.28
N VAL A 47 -1.85 11.82 24.07
CA VAL A 47 -2.98 12.58 24.63
C VAL A 47 -2.88 12.64 26.16
N PHE A 48 -2.59 11.52 26.81
CA PHE A 48 -2.38 11.48 28.26
C PHE A 48 -1.23 12.38 28.69
N LYS A 49 -0.06 12.27 28.05
CA LYS A 49 1.11 13.11 28.36
C LYS A 49 0.81 14.60 28.17
N ARG A 50 0.13 14.95 27.10
CA ARG A 50 -0.17 16.34 26.76
C ARG A 50 -1.15 17.00 27.71
N TYR A 51 -2.25 16.30 28.03
CA TYR A 51 -3.34 16.91 28.81
C TYR A 51 -3.22 16.69 30.32
N ILE A 52 -2.60 15.61 30.77
CA ILE A 52 -2.48 15.32 32.21
C ILE A 52 -1.12 15.71 32.75
N LEU A 53 -0.05 15.37 32.02
CA LEU A 53 1.33 15.67 32.49
C LEU A 53 1.86 17.00 31.97
N ASN A 54 1.15 17.69 31.07
CA ASN A 54 1.63 18.92 30.40
C ASN A 54 3.03 18.77 29.77
N ALA A 55 3.37 17.56 29.31
CA ALA A 55 4.66 17.20 28.75
C ALA A 55 4.50 16.64 27.32
N PRO A 56 4.15 17.48 26.32
CA PRO A 56 3.97 17.04 24.94
C PRO A 56 5.30 16.56 24.34
N THR A 57 5.21 15.53 23.49
CA THR A 57 6.37 14.96 22.80
C THR A 57 6.52 15.60 21.42
N ALA A 58 7.66 16.22 21.11
CA ALA A 58 7.85 16.97 19.86
C ALA A 58 7.74 16.09 18.61
N TRP A 59 8.38 14.92 18.60
CA TRP A 59 8.50 14.05 17.44
C TRP A 59 7.31 13.11 17.21
N ILE A 60 6.31 13.09 18.10
CA ILE A 60 5.19 12.14 18.05
C ILE A 60 4.32 12.32 16.79
N PHE A 61 4.22 13.56 16.31
CA PHE A 61 3.47 13.88 15.09
C PHE A 61 4.06 13.18 13.86
N ASP A 62 5.38 13.21 13.72
CA ASP A 62 6.09 12.53 12.65
C ASP A 62 5.92 11.01 12.74
N LEU A 63 6.04 10.45 13.94
CA LEU A 63 5.83 9.01 14.16
C LEU A 63 4.41 8.58 13.77
N ASN A 64 3.39 9.35 14.13
CA ASN A 64 2.02 9.06 13.76
C ASN A 64 1.84 9.07 12.23
N ASN A 65 2.41 10.07 11.54
CA ASN A 65 2.36 10.14 10.08
C ASN A 65 3.08 8.95 9.41
N MET A 66 4.22 8.54 9.96
CA MET A 66 4.96 7.36 9.46
C MET A 66 4.16 6.06 9.64
N LEU A 67 3.58 5.84 10.83
CA LEU A 67 2.77 4.65 11.10
C LEU A 67 1.52 4.62 10.22
N TYR A 68 0.80 5.74 10.14
CA TYR A 68 -0.40 5.86 9.32
C TYR A 68 -0.09 5.68 7.83
N GLY A 69 0.94 6.36 7.32
CA GLY A 69 1.33 6.25 5.91
C GLY A 69 1.79 4.84 5.54
N THR A 70 2.57 4.18 6.41
CA THR A 70 2.98 2.80 6.21
C THR A 70 1.78 1.85 6.20
N LEU A 71 0.87 1.99 7.17
CA LEU A 71 -0.37 1.22 7.21
C LEU A 71 -1.17 1.38 5.91
N PHE A 72 -1.40 2.62 5.49
CA PHE A 72 -2.19 2.93 4.32
C PHE A 72 -1.57 2.35 3.04
N MET A 73 -0.27 2.54 2.85
CA MET A 73 0.45 2.05 1.67
C MET A 73 0.48 0.52 1.61
N MET A 74 0.84 -0.14 2.69
CA MET A 74 1.01 -1.60 2.72
C MET A 74 -0.31 -2.37 2.71
N CYS A 75 -1.40 -1.78 3.23
CA CYS A 75 -2.73 -2.40 3.14
C CYS A 75 -3.37 -2.24 1.76
N GLY A 76 -2.84 -1.40 0.87
CA GLY A 76 -3.36 -1.21 -0.48
C GLY A 76 -3.34 -2.49 -1.31
N ALA A 77 -2.22 -3.23 -1.29
CA ALA A 77 -2.08 -4.52 -1.99
C ALA A 77 -3.05 -5.57 -1.46
N TYR A 78 -3.24 -5.63 -0.14
CA TYR A 78 -4.22 -6.52 0.49
C TYR A 78 -5.65 -6.19 0.07
N THR A 79 -6.01 -4.91 0.03
CA THR A 79 -7.33 -4.46 -0.42
C THR A 79 -7.56 -4.82 -1.89
N LEU A 80 -6.52 -4.74 -2.73
CA LEU A 80 -6.58 -5.14 -4.12
C LEU A 80 -6.83 -6.65 -4.26
N SER A 81 -6.13 -7.48 -3.49
CA SER A 81 -6.29 -8.95 -3.53
C SER A 81 -7.69 -9.42 -3.13
N LEU A 82 -8.37 -8.67 -2.26
CA LEU A 82 -9.76 -8.95 -1.86
C LEU A 82 -10.81 -8.34 -2.81
N ALA A 83 -10.38 -7.75 -3.94
CA ALA A 83 -11.26 -6.96 -4.82
C ALA A 83 -12.07 -5.88 -4.06
N GLY A 84 -11.51 -5.41 -2.92
CA GLY A 84 -12.14 -4.47 -2.00
C GLY A 84 -12.12 -3.01 -2.47
N HIS A 85 -11.65 -2.73 -3.70
CA HIS A 85 -11.71 -1.39 -4.24
C HIS A 85 -13.17 -0.98 -4.52
N VAL A 86 -13.49 0.23 -4.10
CA VAL A 86 -14.82 0.82 -4.36
C VAL A 86 -15.00 0.91 -5.88
N ARG A 87 -15.94 0.14 -6.40
CA ARG A 87 -16.39 0.22 -7.79
C ARG A 87 -17.64 1.07 -7.84
N ALA A 88 -17.86 1.78 -8.93
CA ALA A 88 -19.11 2.48 -9.19
C ALA A 88 -20.20 1.45 -9.55
N ASP A 89 -20.53 0.56 -8.63
CA ASP A 89 -21.38 -0.62 -8.85
C ASP A 89 -22.76 -0.26 -9.41
N PHE A 90 -23.28 0.92 -9.04
CA PHE A 90 -24.57 1.39 -9.52
C PHE A 90 -24.64 1.65 -11.04
N VAL A 91 -23.50 1.95 -11.69
CA VAL A 91 -23.42 2.07 -13.16
C VAL A 91 -22.95 0.73 -13.76
N TYR A 92 -22.03 0.05 -13.08
CA TYR A 92 -21.38 -1.16 -13.54
C TYR A 92 -22.37 -2.33 -13.70
N ILE A 93 -23.34 -2.46 -12.80
CA ILE A 93 -24.37 -3.51 -12.82
C ILE A 93 -25.22 -3.49 -14.10
N TYR A 94 -25.44 -2.32 -14.71
CA TYR A 94 -26.22 -2.19 -15.94
C TYR A 94 -25.44 -2.55 -17.20
N LEU A 95 -24.14 -2.76 -17.12
CA LEU A 95 -23.30 -3.07 -18.27
C LEU A 95 -23.29 -4.58 -18.55
N LYS A 96 -23.22 -4.94 -19.85
CA LYS A 96 -23.07 -6.35 -20.26
C LYS A 96 -21.70 -6.89 -19.76
N PRO A 97 -21.58 -8.18 -19.36
CA PRO A 97 -20.34 -8.75 -18.81
C PRO A 97 -19.09 -8.56 -19.69
N ARG A 98 -19.28 -8.54 -21.02
CA ARG A 98 -18.17 -8.28 -21.96
C ARG A 98 -17.67 -6.83 -21.89
N VAL A 99 -18.58 -5.87 -21.68
CA VAL A 99 -18.23 -4.45 -21.55
C VAL A 99 -17.55 -4.20 -20.21
N GLN A 100 -18.05 -4.85 -19.15
CA GLN A 100 -17.42 -4.81 -17.82
C GLN A 100 -15.96 -5.27 -17.89
N ALA A 101 -15.72 -6.45 -18.48
CA ALA A 101 -14.36 -6.99 -18.63
C ALA A 101 -13.45 -6.11 -19.50
N ALA A 102 -13.99 -5.51 -20.56
CA ALA A 102 -13.23 -4.61 -21.42
C ALA A 102 -12.87 -3.29 -20.70
N LEU A 103 -13.80 -2.73 -19.92
CA LEU A 103 -13.55 -1.55 -19.11
C LEU A 103 -12.53 -1.82 -18.00
N ASP A 104 -12.66 -2.93 -17.28
CA ASP A 104 -11.69 -3.32 -16.25
C ASP A 104 -10.29 -3.44 -16.86
N LEU A 105 -10.16 -4.14 -17.98
CA LEU A 105 -8.87 -4.32 -18.66
C LEU A 105 -8.29 -2.96 -19.11
N ALA A 106 -9.11 -2.10 -19.70
CA ALA A 106 -8.69 -0.78 -20.16
C ALA A 106 -8.22 0.11 -18.99
N LEU A 107 -8.96 0.12 -17.88
CA LEU A 107 -8.60 0.90 -16.69
C LEU A 107 -7.32 0.36 -16.02
N TYR A 108 -7.15 -0.96 -15.95
CA TYR A 108 -5.92 -1.55 -15.45
C TYR A 108 -4.70 -1.18 -16.29
N PHE A 109 -4.81 -1.28 -17.63
CA PHE A 109 -3.69 -0.98 -18.52
C PHE A 109 -3.40 0.51 -18.65
N LEU A 110 -4.43 1.35 -18.68
CA LEU A 110 -4.27 2.77 -18.97
C LEU A 110 -3.95 3.62 -17.74
N PHE A 111 -4.48 3.23 -16.57
CA PHE A 111 -4.34 4.01 -15.34
C PHE A 111 -3.59 3.27 -14.24
N PHE A 112 -3.98 2.04 -13.95
CA PHE A 112 -3.40 1.32 -12.81
C PHE A 112 -1.93 0.96 -13.04
N LEU A 113 -1.62 0.32 -14.16
CA LEU A 113 -0.26 -0.13 -14.46
C LEU A 113 0.72 1.03 -14.62
N PRO A 114 0.44 2.11 -15.39
CA PRO A 114 1.34 3.27 -15.43
C PRO A 114 1.45 3.98 -14.08
N GLY A 115 0.36 4.01 -13.29
CA GLY A 115 0.37 4.60 -11.95
C GLY A 115 1.31 3.85 -11.00
N ILE A 116 1.24 2.51 -10.97
CA ILE A 116 2.13 1.68 -10.14
C ILE A 116 3.58 1.78 -10.61
N VAL A 117 3.84 1.68 -11.91
CA VAL A 117 5.20 1.83 -12.44
C VAL A 117 5.77 3.21 -12.11
N GLY A 118 4.97 4.28 -12.26
CA GLY A 118 5.34 5.63 -11.88
C GLY A 118 5.63 5.74 -10.36
N LEU A 119 4.81 5.11 -9.52
CA LEU A 119 5.00 5.08 -8.08
C LEU A 119 6.32 4.38 -7.69
N ILE A 120 6.61 3.23 -8.29
CA ILE A 120 7.85 2.49 -8.04
C ILE A 120 9.07 3.31 -8.49
N TYR A 121 9.04 3.84 -9.72
CA TYR A 121 10.16 4.57 -10.29
C TYR A 121 10.45 5.88 -9.53
N ALA A 122 9.43 6.71 -9.33
CA ALA A 122 9.56 7.95 -8.58
C ALA A 122 9.86 7.70 -7.09
N GLY A 123 9.20 6.69 -6.50
CA GLY A 123 9.42 6.29 -5.12
C GLY A 123 10.84 5.78 -4.86
N TYR A 124 11.40 5.04 -5.79
CA TYR A 124 12.80 4.58 -5.69
C TYR A 124 13.78 5.77 -5.69
N GLY A 125 13.65 6.68 -6.65
CA GLY A 125 14.49 7.88 -6.70
C GLY A 125 14.37 8.73 -5.44
N TYR A 126 13.15 8.92 -4.95
CA TYR A 126 12.87 9.67 -3.74
C TYR A 126 13.46 9.02 -2.48
N ALA A 127 13.33 7.70 -2.35
CA ALA A 127 13.93 6.95 -1.25
C ALA A 127 15.47 6.96 -1.32
N ALA A 128 16.06 6.71 -2.50
CA ALA A 128 17.51 6.69 -2.68
C ALA A 128 18.16 8.03 -2.32
N GLU A 129 17.57 9.15 -2.74
CA GLU A 129 18.06 10.47 -2.39
C GLU A 129 17.97 10.73 -0.88
N SER A 130 16.85 10.35 -0.26
CA SER A 130 16.65 10.48 1.19
C SER A 130 17.69 9.67 2.00
N TRP A 131 18.04 8.47 1.54
CA TRP A 131 19.12 7.67 2.12
C TRP A 131 20.48 8.32 1.95
N ARG A 132 20.75 8.91 0.77
CA ARG A 132 22.02 9.56 0.46
C ARG A 132 22.32 10.73 1.37
N ILE A 133 21.29 11.53 1.72
CA ILE A 133 21.42 12.71 2.56
C ILE A 133 21.17 12.44 4.05
N GLY A 134 20.75 11.22 4.43
CA GLY A 134 20.40 10.89 5.81
C GLY A 134 19.24 11.76 6.32
N GLU A 135 18.17 11.88 5.53
CA GLU A 135 17.12 12.87 5.73
C GLU A 135 16.36 12.68 7.04
N HIS A 136 16.25 13.75 7.78
CA HIS A 136 15.43 13.86 8.99
C HIS A 136 14.18 14.70 8.72
N SER A 137 13.12 14.49 9.50
CA SER A 137 11.94 15.34 9.41
C SER A 137 12.27 16.78 9.80
N ASN A 138 11.75 17.71 9.01
CA ASN A 138 11.82 19.15 9.31
C ASN A 138 10.49 19.71 9.82
N VAL A 139 9.52 18.83 10.08
CA VAL A 139 8.18 19.22 10.56
C VAL A 139 8.20 19.46 12.06
N THR A 140 9.00 18.69 12.80
CA THR A 140 9.15 18.82 14.25
C THR A 140 10.59 19.18 14.64
N ALA A 141 10.76 19.84 15.78
CA ALA A 141 12.05 20.32 16.24
C ALA A 141 13.10 19.22 16.49
N GLU A 142 12.64 18.00 16.83
CA GLU A 142 13.46 16.80 17.04
C GLU A 142 13.15 15.76 15.96
N GLY A 143 13.18 16.16 14.69
CA GLY A 143 12.73 15.34 13.57
C GLY A 143 13.39 13.97 13.50
N PRO A 144 12.61 12.87 13.57
CA PRO A 144 13.13 11.52 13.42
C PRO A 144 13.63 11.28 11.99
N PRO A 145 14.48 10.25 11.74
CA PRO A 145 14.93 9.91 10.41
C PRO A 145 13.75 9.38 9.56
N ILE A 146 13.48 10.05 8.44
CA ILE A 146 12.35 9.73 7.55
C ILE A 146 12.72 8.86 6.35
N TYR A 147 14.00 8.63 6.08
CA TYR A 147 14.46 7.82 4.94
C TYR A 147 13.95 6.37 5.01
N HIS A 148 13.78 5.79 6.20
CA HIS A 148 13.17 4.47 6.37
C HIS A 148 11.72 4.44 5.90
N PHE A 149 10.94 5.47 6.25
CA PHE A 149 9.55 5.59 5.83
C PHE A 149 9.42 5.76 4.31
N LYS A 150 10.32 6.53 3.69
CA LYS A 150 10.31 6.73 2.24
C LYS A 150 10.56 5.45 1.44
N THR A 151 11.27 4.46 2.00
CA THR A 151 11.44 3.14 1.35
C THR A 151 10.16 2.31 1.30
N VAL A 152 9.17 2.62 2.14
CA VAL A 152 7.86 1.95 2.08
C VAL A 152 7.15 2.24 0.74
N ILE A 153 7.36 3.42 0.15
CA ILE A 153 6.70 3.84 -1.09
C ILE A 153 6.99 2.88 -2.26
N PRO A 154 8.25 2.64 -2.66
CA PRO A 154 8.53 1.69 -3.74
C PRO A 154 8.22 0.25 -3.36
N ILE A 155 8.35 -0.14 -2.09
CA ILE A 155 8.00 -1.49 -1.63
C ILE A 155 6.50 -1.74 -1.73
N ALA A 156 5.67 -0.76 -1.38
CA ALA A 156 4.22 -0.89 -1.46
C ALA A 156 3.71 -0.92 -2.92
N GLY A 157 4.48 -0.37 -3.86
CA GLY A 157 4.17 -0.41 -5.28
C GLY A 157 4.60 -1.70 -5.98
N ALA A 158 5.51 -2.49 -5.37
CA ALA A 158 6.07 -3.70 -5.96
C ALA A 158 5.24 -4.94 -5.66
#